data_40586778d91c883defd6adb4858257a7
#
_entry.id   40586778d91c883defd6adb4858257a7
#
_cell.length_a   1.000
_cell.length_b   1.000
_cell.length_c   1.000
_cell.angle_alpha   90.00
_cell.angle_beta   90.00
_cell.angle_gamma   90.00
#
_symmetry.space_group_name_H-M   'P 1'
#
loop_
_entity.id
_entity.type
_entity.pdbx_description
1 polymer ?
#
loop_
_entity_poly.entity_id
_entity_poly.type
_entity_poly.pdbx_seq_one_letter_code
_entity_poly.pdbx_strand_id
1 'polypeptide(L)'
;PLILAFLDHLETDRRNGATSRNARLAAIKSFMRFVEYQYPALLAQIAQIRAIPTKRCANKLVQHLSKDEVQAVLNAPDVTTRLGARDRAMMHLCFAGGLRVSELVGAALTDLVLGQTPSLLVRGKGRKHRHFPLWKQTASDLRAWLAVRAVGAQFGSVLAAAQRHALPRCSRDRDPRPHPA
;
A
#
# COMPACT_ATOMS: atom_id res chain seq x y z
N PRO A 1 22.29 -15.97 22.46
CA PRO A 1 21.82 -15.05 23.51
C PRO A 1 21.42 -13.69 22.93
N LEU A 2 22.30 -13.02 22.13
CA LEU A 2 22.10 -11.66 21.64
C LEU A 2 20.82 -11.50 20.79
N ILE A 3 20.55 -12.42 19.87
CA ILE A 3 19.36 -12.35 18.99
C ILE A 3 18.08 -12.52 19.81
N LEU A 4 18.07 -13.40 20.80
CA LEU A 4 16.90 -13.55 21.68
C LEU A 4 16.66 -12.29 22.51
N ALA A 5 17.73 -11.72 23.11
CA ALA A 5 17.62 -10.45 23.83
C ALA A 5 17.12 -9.30 22.94
N PHE A 6 17.57 -9.23 21.68
CA PHE A 6 17.05 -8.26 20.72
C PHE A 6 15.55 -8.47 20.44
N LEU A 7 15.11 -9.72 20.27
CA LEU A 7 13.71 -10.02 20.01
C LEU A 7 12.83 -9.71 21.23
N ASP A 8 13.33 -9.96 22.44
CA ASP A 8 12.66 -9.60 23.70
C ASP A 8 12.57 -8.08 23.85
N HIS A 9 13.65 -7.34 23.60
CA HIS A 9 13.64 -5.87 23.57
C HIS A 9 12.58 -5.30 22.61
N LEU A 10 12.42 -5.91 21.43
CA LEU A 10 11.37 -5.47 20.50
C LEU A 10 9.96 -5.61 21.09
N GLU A 11 9.72 -6.64 21.89
CA GLU A 11 8.39 -6.89 22.48
C GLU A 11 8.17 -6.11 23.76
N THR A 12 9.16 -6.09 24.67
CA THR A 12 9.04 -5.45 25.99
C THR A 12 9.20 -3.94 25.91
N ASP A 13 10.34 -3.46 25.41
CA ASP A 13 10.69 -2.03 25.47
C ASP A 13 10.01 -1.25 24.32
N ARG A 14 9.96 -1.85 23.12
CA ARG A 14 9.36 -1.22 21.95
C ARG A 14 7.88 -1.56 21.75
N ARG A 15 7.33 -2.44 22.57
CA ARG A 15 5.91 -2.87 22.53
C ARG A 15 5.45 -3.33 21.13
N ASN A 16 6.32 -3.95 20.37
CA ASN A 16 6.01 -4.48 19.06
C ASN A 16 5.19 -5.78 19.18
N GLY A 17 4.18 -5.93 18.34
CA GLY A 17 3.42 -7.18 18.26
C GLY A 17 4.21 -8.34 17.64
N ALA A 18 3.73 -9.57 17.85
CA ALA A 18 4.34 -10.81 17.36
C ALA A 18 4.63 -10.80 15.84
N THR A 19 3.78 -10.15 15.04
CA THR A 19 4.00 -10.01 13.59
C THR A 19 5.27 -9.23 13.28
N SER A 20 5.50 -8.09 13.95
CA SER A 20 6.69 -7.27 13.75
C SER A 20 7.96 -7.98 14.23
N ARG A 21 7.90 -8.68 15.38
CA ARG A 21 8.97 -9.53 15.88
C ARG A 21 9.32 -10.62 14.86
N ASN A 22 8.32 -11.34 14.35
CA ASN A 22 8.52 -12.41 13.38
C ASN A 22 9.12 -11.90 12.06
N ALA A 23 8.72 -10.71 11.59
CA ALA A 23 9.31 -10.08 10.41
C ALA A 23 10.81 -9.78 10.61
N ARG A 24 11.22 -9.31 11.80
CA ARG A 24 12.63 -9.09 12.13
C ARG A 24 13.40 -10.42 12.23
N LEU A 25 12.82 -11.44 12.86
CA LEU A 25 13.39 -12.77 12.90
C LEU A 25 13.57 -13.37 11.50
N ALA A 26 12.59 -13.21 10.61
CA ALA A 26 12.68 -13.67 9.22
C ALA A 26 13.84 -13.00 8.48
N ALA A 27 14.05 -11.71 8.67
CA ALA A 27 15.18 -10.98 8.09
C ALA A 27 16.53 -11.53 8.61
N ILE A 28 16.64 -11.75 9.92
CA ILE A 28 17.84 -12.35 10.54
C ILE A 28 18.10 -13.76 9.97
N LYS A 29 17.08 -14.60 9.89
CA LYS A 29 17.21 -15.96 9.33
C LYS A 29 17.63 -15.95 7.85
N SER A 30 17.11 -14.99 7.08
CA SER A 30 17.49 -14.81 5.68
C SER A 30 18.97 -14.40 5.55
N PHE A 31 19.41 -13.47 6.39
CA PHE A 31 20.82 -13.07 6.45
C PHE A 31 21.72 -14.25 6.86
N MET A 32 21.33 -15.03 7.89
CA MET A 32 22.09 -16.20 8.30
C MET A 32 22.21 -17.26 7.20
N ARG A 33 21.18 -17.40 6.34
CA ARG A 33 21.26 -18.28 5.16
C ARG A 33 22.33 -17.79 4.17
N PHE A 34 22.48 -16.49 4.00
CA PHE A 34 23.54 -15.92 3.17
C PHE A 34 24.93 -16.18 3.79
N VAL A 35 25.08 -15.99 5.12
CA VAL A 35 26.34 -16.21 5.86
C VAL A 35 26.76 -17.69 5.79
N GLU A 36 25.81 -18.62 5.75
CA GLU A 36 26.05 -20.08 5.65
C GLU A 36 26.94 -20.43 4.44
N TYR A 37 26.73 -19.74 3.29
CA TYR A 37 27.55 -19.94 2.09
C TYR A 37 28.96 -19.34 2.20
N GLN A 38 29.11 -18.27 2.98
CA GLN A 38 30.35 -17.52 3.07
C GLN A 38 31.29 -18.08 4.16
N TYR A 39 30.71 -18.61 5.25
CA TYR A 39 31.44 -19.00 6.46
C TYR A 39 30.99 -20.35 6.97
N PRO A 40 31.45 -21.47 6.35
CA PRO A 40 31.09 -22.83 6.78
C PRO A 40 31.43 -23.14 8.23
N ALA A 41 32.48 -22.50 8.77
CA ALA A 41 32.89 -22.69 10.17
C ALA A 41 31.82 -22.27 11.20
N LEU A 42 30.84 -21.44 10.81
CA LEU A 42 29.79 -20.95 11.68
C LEU A 42 28.47 -21.75 11.58
N LEU A 43 28.47 -22.88 10.89
CA LEU A 43 27.23 -23.66 10.61
C LEU A 43 26.47 -24.04 11.89
N ALA A 44 27.16 -24.42 12.97
CA ALA A 44 26.49 -24.76 14.23
C ALA A 44 25.74 -23.56 14.84
N GLN A 45 26.35 -22.39 14.85
CA GLN A 45 25.69 -21.16 15.35
C GLN A 45 24.54 -20.72 14.46
N ILE A 46 24.70 -20.80 13.14
CA ILE A 46 23.69 -20.48 12.17
C ILE A 46 22.48 -21.40 12.34
N ALA A 47 22.70 -22.70 12.52
CA ALA A 47 21.65 -23.67 12.78
C ALA A 47 20.82 -23.31 14.03
N GLN A 48 21.47 -22.93 15.13
CA GLN A 48 20.81 -22.48 16.36
C GLN A 48 19.94 -21.24 16.12
N ILE A 49 20.44 -20.26 15.39
CA ILE A 49 19.67 -19.04 15.07
C ILE A 49 18.47 -19.37 14.18
N ARG A 50 18.65 -20.21 13.18
CA ARG A 50 17.57 -20.64 12.28
C ARG A 50 16.51 -21.48 13.00
N ALA A 51 16.85 -22.18 14.07
CA ALA A 51 15.95 -22.95 14.90
C ALA A 51 15.02 -22.10 15.78
N ILE A 52 15.32 -20.79 15.98
CA ILE A 52 14.45 -19.91 16.80
C ILE A 52 13.03 -19.93 16.25
N PRO A 53 12.01 -20.29 17.05
CA PRO A 53 10.63 -20.40 16.55
C PRO A 53 10.00 -19.03 16.30
N THR A 54 9.11 -18.99 15.33
CA THR A 54 8.20 -17.85 15.15
C THR A 54 7.05 -17.93 16.14
N LYS A 55 6.61 -16.78 16.66
CA LYS A 55 5.42 -16.73 17.53
C LYS A 55 4.15 -16.83 16.69
N ARG A 56 3.13 -17.51 17.22
CA ARG A 56 1.80 -17.54 16.61
C ARG A 56 1.23 -16.11 16.57
N CYS A 57 0.76 -15.69 15.43
CA CYS A 57 0.05 -14.43 15.27
C CYS A 57 -1.44 -14.73 15.16
N ALA A 58 -2.29 -14.05 15.94
CA ALA A 58 -3.72 -14.11 15.74
C ALA A 58 -4.07 -13.43 14.41
N ASN A 59 -4.55 -14.18 13.45
CA ASN A 59 -5.16 -13.62 12.27
C ASN A 59 -6.53 -13.09 12.64
N LYS A 60 -6.65 -11.77 12.83
CA LYS A 60 -7.97 -11.15 12.94
C LYS A 60 -8.66 -11.33 11.59
N LEU A 61 -9.82 -11.96 11.59
CA LEU A 61 -10.69 -11.98 10.43
C LEU A 61 -11.05 -10.53 10.12
N VAL A 62 -10.68 -10.09 8.92
CA VAL A 62 -11.11 -8.79 8.40
C VAL A 62 -12.60 -8.92 8.07
N GLN A 63 -13.44 -8.11 8.70
CA GLN A 63 -14.85 -8.04 8.34
C GLN A 63 -14.94 -7.48 6.92
N HIS A 64 -15.72 -8.15 6.09
CA HIS A 64 -15.96 -7.69 4.73
C HIS A 64 -17.17 -6.75 4.74
N LEU A 65 -17.08 -5.68 3.97
CA LEU A 65 -18.23 -4.83 3.71
C LEU A 65 -19.26 -5.61 2.87
N SER A 66 -20.52 -5.48 3.20
CA SER A 66 -21.63 -5.94 2.38
C SER A 66 -21.65 -5.14 1.05
N LYS A 67 -22.38 -5.67 0.07
CA LYS A 67 -22.54 -4.99 -1.22
C LYS A 67 -23.14 -3.57 -1.06
N ASP A 68 -24.10 -3.44 -0.16
CA ASP A 68 -24.81 -2.17 0.06
C ASP A 68 -23.90 -1.15 0.76
N GLU A 69 -23.09 -1.59 1.73
CA GLU A 69 -22.08 -0.75 2.38
C GLU A 69 -21.02 -0.28 1.39
N VAL A 70 -20.52 -1.17 0.52
CA VAL A 70 -19.58 -0.77 -0.55
C VAL A 70 -20.22 0.26 -1.47
N GLN A 71 -21.47 0.05 -1.88
CA GLN A 71 -22.17 0.98 -2.75
C GLN A 71 -22.41 2.33 -2.07
N ALA A 72 -22.74 2.34 -0.78
CA ALA A 72 -22.88 3.55 0.02
C ALA A 72 -21.55 4.33 0.08
N VAL A 73 -20.44 3.66 0.31
CA VAL A 73 -19.09 4.27 0.31
C VAL A 73 -18.76 4.86 -1.05
N LEU A 74 -19.02 4.12 -2.15
CA LEU A 74 -18.75 4.60 -3.51
C LEU A 74 -19.61 5.81 -3.89
N ASN A 75 -20.81 5.94 -3.32
CA ASN A 75 -21.74 7.03 -3.57
C ASN A 75 -21.57 8.22 -2.61
N ALA A 76 -20.78 8.09 -1.55
CA ALA A 76 -20.62 9.13 -0.54
C ALA A 76 -20.02 10.46 -1.05
N PRO A 77 -19.10 10.50 -2.06
CA PRO A 77 -18.55 11.75 -2.53
C PRO A 77 -19.60 12.63 -3.24
N ASP A 78 -19.64 13.90 -2.86
CA ASP A 78 -20.53 14.90 -3.49
C ASP A 78 -20.04 15.26 -4.90
N VAL A 79 -20.71 14.72 -5.90
CA VAL A 79 -20.35 14.90 -7.32
C VAL A 79 -20.59 16.32 -7.85
N THR A 80 -21.28 17.19 -7.11
CA THR A 80 -21.46 18.60 -7.49
C THR A 80 -20.16 19.39 -7.31
N THR A 81 -19.27 18.91 -6.47
CA THR A 81 -17.96 19.51 -6.25
C THR A 81 -16.89 18.86 -7.13
N ARG A 82 -15.90 19.66 -7.54
CA ARG A 82 -14.76 19.17 -8.33
C ARG A 82 -13.98 18.06 -7.59
N LEU A 83 -13.81 18.19 -6.26
CA LEU A 83 -13.11 17.20 -5.44
C LEU A 83 -13.94 15.93 -5.29
N GLY A 84 -15.24 16.05 -5.06
CA GLY A 84 -16.11 14.89 -4.93
C GLY A 84 -16.25 14.11 -6.24
N ALA A 85 -16.35 14.79 -7.40
CA ALA A 85 -16.33 14.13 -8.70
C ALA A 85 -15.03 13.35 -8.93
N ARG A 86 -13.88 13.91 -8.52
CA ARG A 86 -12.57 13.21 -8.55
C ARG A 86 -12.60 11.99 -7.66
N ASP A 87 -12.97 12.16 -6.40
CA ASP A 87 -12.91 11.11 -5.38
C ASP A 87 -13.82 9.94 -5.73
N ARG A 88 -15.03 10.24 -6.25
CA ARG A 88 -15.93 9.22 -6.77
C ARG A 88 -15.31 8.43 -7.94
N ALA A 89 -14.76 9.12 -8.93
CA ALA A 89 -14.10 8.48 -10.06
C ALA A 89 -12.93 7.58 -9.60
N MET A 90 -12.11 8.05 -8.64
CA MET A 90 -11.00 7.29 -8.06
C MET A 90 -11.48 6.04 -7.33
N MET A 91 -12.51 6.17 -6.48
CA MET A 91 -13.04 5.07 -5.69
C MET A 91 -13.64 3.98 -6.60
N HIS A 92 -14.44 4.38 -7.59
CA HIS A 92 -14.97 3.44 -8.59
C HIS A 92 -13.87 2.76 -9.40
N LEU A 93 -12.82 3.49 -9.77
CA LEU A 93 -11.67 2.94 -10.50
C LEU A 93 -10.89 1.93 -9.65
N CYS A 94 -10.64 2.25 -8.36
CA CYS A 94 -10.01 1.34 -7.42
C CYS A 94 -10.83 0.07 -7.20
N PHE A 95 -12.13 0.23 -7.02
CA PHE A 95 -13.04 -0.90 -6.78
C PHE A 95 -13.14 -1.82 -8.01
N ALA A 96 -13.36 -1.23 -9.19
CA ALA A 96 -13.48 -2.00 -10.43
C ALA A 96 -12.19 -2.74 -10.83
N GLY A 97 -11.04 -2.10 -10.66
CA GLY A 97 -9.74 -2.61 -11.10
C GLY A 97 -8.91 -3.30 -10.03
N GLY A 98 -9.34 -3.29 -8.77
CA GLY A 98 -8.53 -3.79 -7.66
C GLY A 98 -7.15 -3.11 -7.62
N LEU A 99 -7.11 -1.80 -7.88
CA LEU A 99 -5.86 -1.06 -8.02
C LEU A 99 -5.16 -0.85 -6.68
N ARG A 100 -3.85 -1.00 -6.68
CA ARG A 100 -3.04 -0.51 -5.57
C ARG A 100 -2.99 1.02 -5.61
N VAL A 101 -2.81 1.65 -4.45
CA VAL A 101 -2.69 3.12 -4.37
C VAL A 101 -1.59 3.65 -5.31
N SER A 102 -0.45 2.97 -5.39
CA SER A 102 0.64 3.35 -6.30
C SER A 102 0.28 3.22 -7.79
N GLU A 103 -0.54 2.23 -8.15
CA GLU A 103 -1.04 2.04 -9.51
C GLU A 103 -2.07 3.13 -9.87
N LEU A 104 -2.95 3.46 -8.93
CA LEU A 104 -3.92 4.53 -9.10
C LEU A 104 -3.25 5.89 -9.27
N VAL A 105 -2.31 6.24 -8.39
CA VAL A 105 -1.59 7.53 -8.43
C VAL A 105 -0.69 7.62 -9.66
N GLY A 106 -0.13 6.51 -10.12
CA GLY A 106 0.72 6.44 -11.31
C GLY A 106 -0.02 6.34 -12.64
N ALA A 107 -1.36 6.22 -12.62
CA ALA A 107 -2.15 6.12 -13.85
C ALA A 107 -2.08 7.44 -14.66
N ALA A 108 -1.73 7.36 -15.92
CA ALA A 108 -1.67 8.50 -16.84
C ALA A 108 -2.93 8.56 -17.72
N LEU A 109 -3.28 9.77 -18.18
CA LEU A 109 -4.39 9.94 -19.11
C LEU A 109 -4.15 9.20 -20.43
N THR A 110 -2.90 9.06 -20.84
CA THR A 110 -2.49 8.31 -22.04
C THR A 110 -2.75 6.80 -21.92
N ASP A 111 -2.89 6.30 -20.68
CA ASP A 111 -3.17 4.89 -20.40
C ASP A 111 -4.69 4.61 -20.36
N LEU A 112 -5.54 5.65 -20.43
CA LEU A 112 -6.98 5.59 -20.31
C LEU A 112 -7.66 5.73 -21.68
N VAL A 113 -8.45 4.73 -22.04
CA VAL A 113 -9.30 4.76 -23.24
C VAL A 113 -10.75 4.84 -22.80
N LEU A 114 -11.50 5.86 -23.25
CA LEU A 114 -12.91 6.09 -22.89
C LEU A 114 -13.85 5.98 -24.11
N GLY A 115 -13.44 5.29 -25.18
CA GLY A 115 -14.24 5.05 -26.38
C GLY A 115 -15.40 4.06 -26.16
N GLN A 116 -15.74 3.30 -27.20
CA GLN A 116 -16.82 2.29 -27.16
C GLN A 116 -16.50 1.15 -26.18
N THR A 117 -15.25 0.73 -26.10
CA THR A 117 -14.74 -0.26 -25.13
C THR A 117 -13.79 0.41 -24.14
N PRO A 118 -14.33 1.02 -23.06
CA PRO A 118 -13.50 1.76 -22.12
C PRO A 118 -12.54 0.81 -21.39
N SER A 119 -11.26 1.20 -21.30
CA SER A 119 -10.23 0.39 -20.67
C SER A 119 -9.13 1.25 -20.07
N LEU A 120 -8.37 0.68 -19.13
CA LEU A 120 -7.20 1.30 -18.53
C LEU A 120 -6.00 0.35 -18.62
N LEU A 121 -4.86 0.87 -19.06
CA LEU A 121 -3.56 0.21 -18.95
C LEU A 121 -2.96 0.50 -17.57
N VAL A 122 -2.77 -0.52 -16.75
CA VAL A 122 -2.17 -0.44 -15.43
C VAL A 122 -0.73 -0.93 -15.47
N ARG A 123 0.17 -0.10 -15.01
CA ARG A 123 1.61 -0.43 -14.89
C ARG A 123 1.90 -0.91 -13.46
N GLY A 124 2.06 -2.22 -13.31
CA GLY A 124 2.30 -2.86 -12.01
C GLY A 124 3.79 -3.02 -11.66
N LYS A 125 4.05 -3.60 -10.49
CA LYS A 125 5.41 -3.92 -10.01
C LYS A 125 6.12 -4.91 -10.96
N GLY A 126 7.40 -4.66 -11.23
CA GLY A 126 8.23 -5.56 -12.03
C GLY A 126 7.96 -5.46 -13.54
N ARG A 127 7.61 -4.28 -14.05
CA ARG A 127 7.31 -4.01 -15.47
C ARG A 127 6.14 -4.84 -16.03
N LYS A 128 5.28 -5.37 -15.15
CA LYS A 128 4.08 -6.07 -15.57
C LYS A 128 2.99 -5.06 -15.91
N HIS A 129 2.43 -5.16 -17.11
CA HIS A 129 1.33 -4.33 -17.58
C HIS A 129 0.07 -5.18 -17.69
N ARG A 130 -1.07 -4.60 -17.35
CA ARG A 130 -2.37 -5.21 -17.56
C ARG A 130 -3.37 -4.21 -18.12
N HIS A 131 -4.11 -4.59 -19.15
CA HIS A 131 -5.30 -3.88 -19.57
C HIS A 131 -6.49 -4.46 -18.83
N PHE A 132 -7.34 -3.61 -18.28
CA PHE A 132 -8.60 -4.08 -17.78
C PHE A 132 -9.75 -3.22 -18.32
N PRO A 133 -10.89 -3.86 -18.66
CA PRO A 133 -12.06 -3.16 -19.14
C PRO A 133 -12.69 -2.37 -17.99
N LEU A 134 -13.20 -1.18 -18.27
CA LEU A 134 -13.92 -0.36 -17.33
C LEU A 134 -15.41 -0.61 -17.42
N TRP A 135 -16.06 -0.71 -16.27
CA TRP A 135 -17.52 -0.75 -16.23
C TRP A 135 -18.11 0.57 -16.69
N LYS A 136 -19.35 0.52 -17.24
CA LYS A 136 -20.04 1.71 -17.74
C LYS A 136 -20.08 2.84 -16.71
N GLN A 137 -20.38 2.52 -15.45
CA GLN A 137 -20.44 3.51 -14.36
C GLN A 137 -19.07 4.15 -14.11
N THR A 138 -18.00 3.34 -13.98
CA THR A 138 -16.63 3.83 -13.79
C THR A 138 -16.19 4.75 -14.94
N ALA A 139 -16.50 4.38 -16.18
CA ALA A 139 -16.19 5.20 -17.34
C ALA A 139 -16.99 6.51 -17.36
N SER A 140 -18.25 6.49 -16.89
CA SER A 140 -19.09 7.68 -16.76
C SER A 140 -18.53 8.65 -15.72
N ASP A 141 -18.17 8.14 -14.53
CA ASP A 141 -17.59 8.96 -13.45
C ASP A 141 -16.25 9.58 -13.86
N LEU A 142 -15.42 8.81 -14.59
CA LEU A 142 -14.15 9.33 -15.14
C LEU A 142 -14.38 10.44 -16.17
N ARG A 143 -15.36 10.28 -17.07
CA ARG A 143 -15.72 11.35 -18.04
C ARG A 143 -16.21 12.60 -17.33
N ALA A 144 -17.11 12.44 -16.34
CA ALA A 144 -17.64 13.55 -15.55
C ALA A 144 -16.51 14.32 -14.85
N TRP A 145 -15.58 13.60 -14.20
CA TRP A 145 -14.45 14.25 -13.57
C TRP A 145 -13.50 14.93 -14.55
N LEU A 146 -13.20 14.29 -15.69
CA LEU A 146 -12.34 14.89 -16.71
C LEU A 146 -12.94 16.15 -17.32
N ALA A 147 -14.28 16.24 -17.42
CA ALA A 147 -14.97 17.43 -17.89
C ALA A 147 -14.84 18.64 -16.95
N VAL A 148 -14.81 18.41 -15.62
CA VAL A 148 -14.65 19.48 -14.61
C VAL A 148 -13.20 19.74 -14.21
N ARG A 149 -12.29 18.95 -14.72
CA ARG A 149 -10.86 19.15 -14.53
C ARG A 149 -10.41 20.38 -15.30
N ALA A 150 -9.80 21.36 -14.61
CA ALA A 150 -9.36 22.59 -15.26
C ALA A 150 -8.42 22.31 -16.44
N VAL A 151 -8.70 22.95 -17.58
CA VAL A 151 -7.97 22.92 -18.86
C VAL A 151 -6.59 23.60 -18.72
N GLY A 152 -5.79 23.27 -17.76
CA GLY A 152 -4.49 23.90 -17.54
C GLY A 152 -3.49 23.00 -16.81
N ALA A 153 -3.92 21.84 -16.36
CA ALA A 153 -3.01 20.86 -15.79
C ALA A 153 -2.37 20.07 -16.94
N GLN A 154 -1.20 20.51 -17.35
CA GLN A 154 -0.32 19.81 -18.31
C GLN A 154 -0.27 18.30 -17.98
N PHE A 155 -0.17 17.51 -19.04
CA PHE A 155 0.02 16.06 -19.10
C PHE A 155 0.75 15.49 -17.88
N GLY A 156 0.02 15.25 -16.81
CA GLY A 156 0.47 14.63 -15.58
C GLY A 156 -0.52 13.53 -15.21
N SER A 157 -0.16 12.69 -14.27
CA SER A 157 -0.99 11.58 -13.79
C SER A 157 -2.46 11.98 -13.66
N VAL A 158 -3.37 11.05 -13.91
CA VAL A 158 -4.84 11.23 -13.71
C VAL A 158 -5.13 11.88 -12.35
N LEU A 159 -4.19 11.80 -11.41
CA LEU A 159 -4.31 12.18 -10.02
C LEU A 159 -3.27 13.19 -9.51
N ALA A 160 -2.45 13.83 -10.37
CA ALA A 160 -1.43 14.80 -9.93
C ALA A 160 -1.98 15.93 -9.04
N ALA A 161 -3.29 16.19 -9.07
CA ALA A 161 -3.95 17.10 -8.14
C ALA A 161 -4.07 16.52 -6.70
N ALA A 162 -4.05 15.19 -6.52
CA ALA A 162 -4.12 14.56 -5.21
C ALA A 162 -2.78 14.66 -4.44
N GLN A 163 -1.68 14.77 -5.13
CA GLN A 163 -0.35 14.87 -4.49
C GLN A 163 -0.12 16.19 -3.76
N ARG A 164 -0.83 17.26 -4.10
CA ARG A 164 -0.70 18.58 -3.44
C ARG A 164 -1.45 18.68 -2.12
N HIS A 165 -2.33 17.74 -1.82
CA HIS A 165 -3.05 17.61 -0.55
C HIS A 165 -2.84 16.24 0.12
N ALA A 166 -1.74 15.56 -0.19
CA ALA A 166 -1.29 14.49 0.67
C ALA A 166 -1.13 15.07 2.07
N LEU A 167 -1.93 14.57 2.99
CA LEU A 167 -1.81 14.87 4.41
C LEU A 167 -0.32 14.87 4.78
N PRO A 168 0.17 15.83 5.56
CA PRO A 168 1.56 15.82 6.01
C PRO A 168 1.81 14.42 6.57
N ARG A 169 2.85 13.76 6.08
CA ARG A 169 3.30 12.50 6.66
C ARG A 169 3.37 12.77 8.15
N CYS A 170 2.59 12.03 8.93
CA CYS A 170 2.70 12.05 10.35
C CYS A 170 4.18 11.79 10.65
N SER A 171 4.92 12.89 10.83
CA SER A 171 6.26 12.86 11.38
C SER A 171 6.04 12.24 12.75
N ARG A 172 6.43 10.97 12.90
CA ARG A 172 6.63 10.42 14.23
C ARG A 172 7.68 11.33 14.84
N ASP A 173 7.24 12.29 15.62
CA ASP A 173 8.09 13.09 16.47
C ASP A 173 8.97 12.11 17.22
N ARG A 174 10.23 12.11 16.88
CA ARG A 174 11.27 11.56 17.74
C ARG A 174 11.36 12.52 18.90
N ASP A 175 10.64 12.20 19.96
CA ASP A 175 10.83 12.79 21.27
C ASP A 175 12.33 12.73 21.61
N PRO A 176 13.05 13.85 21.66
CA PRO A 176 14.43 13.87 22.11
C PRO A 176 14.42 13.78 23.64
N ARG A 177 14.48 12.55 24.17
CA ARG A 177 14.66 12.38 25.62
C ARG A 177 16.01 12.95 26.01
N PRO A 178 16.08 13.82 27.03
CA PRO A 178 17.33 14.32 27.56
C PRO A 178 18.11 13.16 28.23
N HIS A 179 19.39 13.08 27.92
CA HIS A 179 20.30 12.22 28.65
C HIS A 179 20.41 12.72 30.10
N PRO A 180 20.28 11.86 31.11
CA PRO A 180 20.64 12.22 32.48
C PRO A 180 22.17 12.33 32.59
N ALA A 181 22.59 13.36 33.31
CA ALA A 181 23.98 13.66 33.66
C ALA A 181 24.58 12.57 34.56
#